data_8429db73438544e668bd8a9fd18c2352
#
_entry.id   8429db73438544e668bd8a9fd18c2352
#
_cell.length_a   1.000
_cell.length_b   1.000
_cell.length_c   1.000
_cell.angle_alpha   90.00
_cell.angle_beta   90.00
_cell.angle_gamma   90.00
#
_symmetry.space_group_name_H-M   'P 1'
#
loop_
_entity.id
_entity.type
_entity.pdbx_description
1 polymer ?
#
loop_
_entity_poly.entity_id
_entity_poly.type
_entity_poly.pdbx_seq_one_letter_code
_entity_poly.pdbx_strand_id
1 'polypeptide(L)'
;MSTTPPSTKVVNLGSIEKIAAGHSRCYVVGGEEIAVFRQRDGRLFATQNRCPHKQGPLSEGISGGGKVICPLHSHKFELATGTGSEPHECVRTYPVRELNGEILLSV
;
A
#
# COMPACT_ATOMS: atom_id res chain seq x y z
N MET A 1 -9.33 -22.83 8.83
CA MET A 1 -9.13 -22.31 8.89
C MET A 1 -8.57 -21.78 8.71
N SER A 2 -8.55 -21.36 8.79
CA SER A 2 -8.10 -20.73 8.64
C SER A 2 -7.47 -20.30 8.62
N THR A 3 -7.19 -19.99 8.71
CA THR A 3 -6.70 -19.63 8.71
C THR A 3 -5.77 -18.90 8.63
N THR A 4 -5.62 -18.37 8.72
CA THR A 4 -4.92 -17.55 8.64
C THR A 4 -4.28 -17.16 9.47
N PRO A 5 -3.53 -17.09 9.57
CA PRO A 5 -2.82 -16.71 10.29
C PRO A 5 -2.55 -15.64 10.44
N PRO A 6 -2.59 -15.18 10.94
CA PRO A 6 -2.47 -14.13 11.09
C PRO A 6 -1.37 -13.74 11.34
N SER A 7 -0.77 -13.65 11.38
CA SER A 7 -0.04 -13.21 11.51
C SER A 7 0.63 -12.88 11.61
N THR A 8 0.55 -12.75 12.15
CA THR A 8 1.23 -12.24 11.54
C THR A 8 2.23 -11.38 12.13
N LYS A 9 3.21 -11.02 11.47
CA LYS A 9 4.20 -10.15 11.95
C LYS A 9 3.81 -8.73 11.82
N VAL A 10 4.07 -7.93 12.86
CA VAL A 10 3.94 -6.49 12.78
C VAL A 10 5.34 -5.93 12.66
N VAL A 11 5.57 -5.14 11.60
CA VAL A 11 6.87 -4.56 11.32
C VAL A 11 6.79 -3.06 11.50
N ASN A 12 7.72 -2.49 12.27
CA ASN A 12 7.80 -1.05 12.45
C ASN A 12 8.62 -0.48 11.32
N LEU A 13 8.00 0.33 10.47
CA LEU A 13 8.67 0.92 9.33
C LEU A 13 9.35 2.25 9.65
N GLY A 14 9.22 2.70 10.89
CA GLY A 14 9.82 3.96 11.31
C GLY A 14 8.86 5.12 11.25
N SER A 15 9.41 6.32 11.23
CA SER A 15 8.61 7.54 11.34
C SER A 15 7.66 7.73 10.17
N ILE A 16 6.45 8.17 10.48
CA ILE A 16 5.48 8.53 9.46
C ILE A 16 5.91 9.77 8.69
N GLU A 17 6.84 10.54 9.26
CA GLU A 17 7.36 11.72 8.58
C GLU A 17 8.17 11.38 7.33
N LYS A 18 8.53 10.12 7.16
CA LYS A 18 9.21 9.70 5.94
C LYS A 18 8.31 9.77 4.73
N ILE A 19 6.99 9.85 4.93
CA ILE A 19 6.03 9.94 3.83
C ILE A 19 5.25 11.23 4.02
N ALA A 20 5.40 12.16 3.08
CA ALA A 20 4.63 13.40 3.15
C ALA A 20 3.16 13.10 2.89
N ALA A 21 2.28 13.92 3.46
CA ALA A 21 0.84 13.77 3.25
C ALA A 21 0.53 13.82 1.77
N GLY A 22 -0.28 12.87 1.28
CA GLY A 22 -0.61 12.78 -0.13
C GLY A 22 0.43 12.05 -0.96
N HIS A 23 1.45 11.49 -0.32
CA HIS A 23 2.53 10.78 -1.02
C HIS A 23 2.58 9.32 -0.61
N SER A 24 3.55 8.61 -1.16
CA SER A 24 3.73 7.20 -0.87
C SER A 24 5.20 6.84 -0.90
N ARG A 25 5.52 5.67 -0.38
CA ARG A 25 6.89 5.20 -0.33
C ARG A 25 6.91 3.69 -0.42
N CYS A 26 7.93 3.16 -1.09
CA CYS A 26 8.11 1.72 -1.18
C CYS A 26 9.01 1.24 -0.04
N TYR A 27 8.59 0.16 0.61
CA TYR A 27 9.38 -0.51 1.65
C TYR A 27 9.59 -1.94 1.22
N VAL A 28 10.77 -2.47 1.48
CA VAL A 28 11.06 -3.89 1.22
C VAL A 28 10.99 -4.63 2.54
N VAL A 29 10.05 -5.55 2.65
CA VAL A 29 9.83 -6.30 3.88
C VAL A 29 9.79 -7.78 3.53
N GLY A 30 10.73 -8.55 4.10
CA GLY A 30 10.77 -9.98 3.84
C GLY A 30 10.94 -10.31 2.37
N GLY A 31 11.66 -9.46 1.63
CA GLY A 31 11.88 -9.69 0.22
C GLY A 31 10.77 -9.20 -0.69
N GLU A 32 9.71 -8.63 -0.13
CA GLU A 32 8.60 -8.13 -0.92
C GLU A 32 8.57 -6.60 -0.90
N GLU A 33 8.25 -6.02 -2.05
CA GLU A 33 8.09 -4.57 -2.15
C GLU A 33 6.67 -4.21 -1.79
N ILE A 34 6.52 -3.35 -0.81
CA ILE A 34 5.21 -2.93 -0.31
C ILE A 34 5.14 -1.42 -0.41
N ALA A 35 4.09 -0.91 -1.06
CA ALA A 35 3.86 0.52 -1.18
C ALA A 35 2.99 0.97 -0.02
N VAL A 36 3.44 1.99 0.70
CA VAL A 36 2.66 2.57 1.79
C VAL A 36 2.25 3.96 1.37
N PHE A 37 0.95 4.22 1.46
CA PHE A 37 0.35 5.48 1.00
C PHE A 37 -0.16 6.26 2.21
N ARG A 38 0.22 7.52 2.28
CA ARG A 38 -0.26 8.43 3.32
C ARG A 38 -1.18 9.43 2.65
N GLN A 39 -2.47 9.31 2.92
CA GLN A 39 -3.45 10.21 2.33
C GLN A 39 -3.43 11.56 3.05
N ARG A 40 -3.95 12.59 2.40
CA ARG A 40 -3.93 13.93 2.98
C ARG A 40 -4.76 14.03 4.25
N ASP A 41 -5.78 13.17 4.39
CA ASP A 41 -6.62 13.15 5.58
C ASP A 41 -6.00 12.32 6.71
N GLY A 42 -4.81 11.78 6.51
CA GLY A 42 -4.10 11.04 7.53
C GLY A 42 -4.27 9.54 7.46
N ARG A 43 -5.14 9.03 6.59
CA ARG A 43 -5.32 7.58 6.48
C ARG A 43 -4.10 6.95 5.83
N LEU A 44 -3.76 5.76 6.32
CA LEU A 44 -2.65 4.99 5.76
C LEU A 44 -3.20 3.75 5.07
N PHE A 45 -2.57 3.42 3.94
CA PHE A 45 -2.88 2.20 3.22
C PHE A 45 -1.58 1.56 2.76
N ALA A 46 -1.59 0.23 2.62
CA ALA A 46 -0.42 -0.48 2.13
C ALA A 46 -0.87 -1.54 1.13
N THR A 47 -0.17 -1.62 0.01
CA THR A 47 -0.48 -2.59 -1.02
C THR A 47 0.83 -3.19 -1.55
N GLN A 48 0.70 -4.27 -2.32
CA GLN A 48 1.85 -4.71 -3.10
C GLN A 48 2.31 -3.54 -3.97
N ASN A 49 3.62 -3.44 -4.21
CA ASN A 49 4.13 -2.31 -4.97
C ASN A 49 4.03 -2.52 -6.48
N ARG A 50 4.06 -3.77 -6.94
CA ARG A 50 4.05 -4.04 -8.37
C ARG A 50 2.64 -4.18 -8.90
N CYS A 51 2.32 -3.37 -9.90
CA CYS A 51 1.02 -3.45 -10.57
C CYS A 51 0.90 -4.79 -11.27
N PRO A 52 -0.20 -5.53 -11.09
CA PRO A 52 -0.33 -6.85 -11.73
C PRO A 52 -0.35 -6.78 -13.25
N HIS A 53 -0.70 -5.63 -13.81
CA HIS A 53 -0.78 -5.49 -15.25
C HIS A 53 0.60 -5.43 -15.91
N LYS A 54 1.47 -4.53 -15.45
CA LYS A 54 2.77 -4.32 -16.08
C LYS A 54 3.91 -4.22 -15.09
N GLN A 55 3.69 -4.63 -13.86
CA GLN A 55 4.72 -4.59 -12.82
C GLN A 55 5.20 -3.17 -12.50
N GLY A 56 4.42 -2.16 -12.86
CA GLY A 56 4.77 -0.79 -12.54
C GLY A 56 4.73 -0.54 -11.04
N PRO A 57 5.65 0.29 -10.52
CA PRO A 57 5.72 0.54 -9.08
C PRO A 57 4.61 1.48 -8.64
N LEU A 58 3.63 0.94 -7.91
CA LEU A 58 2.50 1.74 -7.47
C LEU A 58 2.90 2.88 -6.54
N SER A 59 4.01 2.71 -5.82
CA SER A 59 4.51 3.78 -4.96
C SER A 59 4.93 5.02 -5.73
N GLU A 60 5.14 4.91 -7.04
CA GLU A 60 5.48 6.04 -7.87
C GLU A 60 4.27 6.58 -8.64
N GLY A 61 3.10 5.98 -8.42
CA GLY A 61 1.88 6.45 -9.02
C GLY A 61 1.29 7.62 -8.25
N ILE A 62 0.19 8.13 -8.79
CA ILE A 62 -0.53 9.23 -8.16
C ILE A 62 -1.62 8.66 -7.29
N SER A 63 -1.66 9.04 -6.02
CA SER A 63 -2.70 8.57 -5.12
C SER A 63 -3.51 9.73 -4.57
N GLY A 64 -4.77 9.46 -4.29
CA GLY A 64 -5.67 10.44 -3.71
C GLY A 64 -7.08 9.90 -3.68
N GLY A 65 -7.88 10.38 -2.76
CA GLY A 65 -9.27 9.96 -2.65
C GLY A 65 -9.43 8.47 -2.40
N GLY A 66 -8.43 7.83 -1.78
CA GLY A 66 -8.47 6.40 -1.49
C GLY A 66 -8.13 5.51 -2.66
N LYS A 67 -7.55 6.07 -3.72
CA LYS A 67 -7.19 5.32 -4.92
C LYS A 67 -5.77 5.64 -5.34
N VAL A 68 -5.16 4.72 -6.10
CA VAL A 68 -3.85 4.95 -6.70
C VAL A 68 -3.95 4.66 -8.18
N ILE A 69 -3.23 5.45 -8.99
CA ILE A 69 -3.17 5.28 -10.43
C ILE A 69 -1.79 4.74 -10.77
N CYS A 70 -1.76 3.59 -11.43
CA CYS A 70 -0.52 2.96 -11.86
C CYS A 70 0.19 3.88 -12.86
N PRO A 71 1.51 4.12 -12.69
CA PRO A 71 2.21 5.07 -13.55
C PRO A 71 2.34 4.62 -15.00
N LEU A 72 2.20 3.34 -15.29
CA LEU A 72 2.44 2.84 -16.63
C LEU A 72 1.22 2.89 -17.55
N HIS A 73 0.05 2.52 -17.05
CA HIS A 73 -1.13 2.40 -17.90
C HIS A 73 -2.37 3.07 -17.34
N SER A 74 -2.20 3.88 -16.33
CA SER A 74 -3.30 4.63 -15.72
C SER A 74 -4.40 3.73 -15.15
N HIS A 75 -4.10 2.47 -14.89
CA HIS A 75 -5.05 1.61 -14.19
C HIS A 75 -5.17 2.08 -12.76
N LYS A 76 -6.38 2.04 -12.23
CA LYS A 76 -6.65 2.54 -10.88
C LYS A 76 -6.93 1.39 -9.94
N PHE A 77 -6.53 1.54 -8.70
CA PHE A 77 -6.79 0.54 -7.66
C PHE A 77 -7.30 1.24 -6.42
N GLU A 78 -8.29 0.64 -5.79
CA GLU A 78 -8.78 1.16 -4.51
C GLU A 78 -7.84 0.72 -3.40
N LEU A 79 -7.37 1.68 -2.63
CA LEU A 79 -6.35 1.40 -1.61
C LEU A 79 -6.90 0.55 -0.47
N ALA A 80 -8.18 0.70 -0.15
CA ALA A 80 -8.77 -0.03 0.97
C ALA A 80 -9.00 -1.50 0.65
N THR A 81 -9.37 -1.80 -0.59
CA THR A 81 -9.76 -3.16 -0.98
C THR A 81 -8.80 -3.83 -1.94
N GLY A 82 -8.02 -3.03 -2.68
CA GLY A 82 -7.15 -3.56 -3.72
C GLY A 82 -7.85 -3.80 -5.04
N THR A 83 -9.13 -3.44 -5.14
CA THR A 83 -9.90 -3.68 -6.35
C THR A 83 -9.45 -2.77 -7.48
N GLY A 84 -9.15 -3.34 -8.64
CA GLY A 84 -8.72 -2.59 -9.80
C GLY A 84 -9.87 -2.09 -10.64
N SER A 85 -9.57 -1.12 -11.53
CA SER A 85 -10.56 -0.57 -12.44
C SER A 85 -10.89 -1.52 -13.59
N GLU A 86 -10.00 -2.47 -13.87
CA GLU A 86 -10.22 -3.44 -14.93
C GLU A 86 -10.69 -4.75 -14.34
N PRO A 87 -11.50 -5.53 -15.09
CA PRO A 87 -11.95 -6.82 -14.60
C PRO A 87 -10.77 -7.72 -14.24
N HIS A 88 -10.91 -8.45 -13.15
CA HIS A 88 -9.91 -9.43 -12.71
C HIS A 88 -8.59 -8.83 -12.23
N GLU A 89 -8.51 -7.52 -12.11
CA GLU A 89 -7.32 -6.90 -11.54
C GLU A 89 -7.54 -6.56 -10.09
N CYS A 90 -6.57 -6.94 -9.26
CA CYS A 90 -6.58 -6.55 -7.86
C CYS A 90 -5.16 -6.57 -7.35
N VAL A 91 -4.91 -5.82 -6.31
CA VAL A 91 -3.62 -5.82 -5.64
C VAL A 91 -3.81 -6.32 -4.22
N ARG A 92 -2.77 -6.96 -3.68
CA ARG A 92 -2.79 -7.38 -2.30
C ARG A 92 -2.70 -6.16 -1.41
N THR A 93 -3.51 -6.14 -0.36
CA THR A 93 -3.45 -5.07 0.64
C THR A 93 -2.93 -5.62 1.95
N TYR A 94 -2.36 -4.73 2.76
CA TYR A 94 -1.79 -5.10 4.05
C TYR A 94 -2.35 -4.14 5.10
N PRO A 95 -2.69 -4.64 6.29
CA PRO A 95 -3.09 -3.73 7.38
C PRO A 95 -1.91 -2.85 7.75
N VAL A 96 -2.18 -1.57 7.92
CA VAL A 96 -1.15 -0.61 8.30
C VAL A 96 -1.80 0.45 9.18
N ARG A 97 -1.04 0.93 10.16
CA ARG A 97 -1.55 1.97 11.06
C ARG A 97 -0.39 2.80 11.59
N GLU A 98 -0.74 3.92 12.16
CA GLU A 98 0.21 4.78 12.84
C GLU A 98 0.04 4.62 14.34
N LEU A 99 1.17 4.53 15.06
CA LEU A 99 1.17 4.51 16.50
C LEU A 99 2.33 5.37 16.99
N ASN A 100 2.01 6.44 17.72
CA ASN A 100 3.03 7.35 18.28
C ASN A 100 3.97 7.89 17.19
N GLY A 101 3.43 8.17 16.01
CA GLY A 101 4.23 8.76 14.94
C GLY A 101 5.02 7.75 14.13
N GLU A 102 4.80 6.46 14.37
CA GLU A 102 5.51 5.42 13.64
C GLU A 102 4.54 4.55 12.88
N ILE A 103 5.00 4.01 11.75
CA ILE A 103 4.18 3.19 10.88
C ILE A 103 4.32 1.73 11.26
N LEU A 104 3.20 1.07 11.57
CA LEU A 104 3.18 -0.36 11.87
C LEU A 104 2.47 -1.09 10.76
N LEU A 105 3.18 -2.01 10.14
CA LEU A 105 2.68 -2.79 9.00
C LEU A 105 2.54 -4.25 9.41
N SER A 106 1.39 -4.85 9.07
CA SER A 106 1.16 -6.26 9.31
C SER A 106 1.40 -7.03 8.01
N VAL A 107 2.29 -8.00 8.10
CA VAL A 107 2.64 -8.82 6.92
C VAL A 107 2.47 -10.29 7.19
#